data_72304374da90ab99438e0f8da802272f
#
_entry.id   72304374da90ab99438e0f8da802272f
#
_cell.length_a   1.000
_cell.length_b   1.000
_cell.length_c   1.000
_cell.angle_alpha   90.00
_cell.angle_beta   90.00
_cell.angle_gamma   90.00
#
_symmetry.space_group_name_H-M   'P 1'
#
loop_
_entity.id
_entity.type
_entity.pdbx_description
1 polymer ?
#
loop_
_entity_poly.entity_id
_entity_poly.type
_entity_poly.pdbx_seq_one_letter_code
_entity_poly.pdbx_strand_id
1 'polypeptide(L)'
;MSFKYKAMVLSCIDPRFQPIIFNYLTKKRLKGKYSLFTVAGASIGVTAPKFKKWHRTFWDNIETSIKLHKIRKLIVINHRDCGAAKIVNGKKDFNSLNEIKIHKSSFKKIKKVFKKKYSKLKIETYLISLNKKIKKFN
;
A
#
# COMPACT_ATOMS: atom_id res chain seq x y z
N MET A 1 -21.88 -9.02 -12.71
CA MET A 1 -21.07 -10.05 -12.05
C MET A 1 -20.71 -9.63 -10.63
N SER A 2 -20.93 -10.50 -9.67
CA SER A 2 -20.55 -10.24 -8.28
C SER A 2 -19.03 -10.30 -8.10
N PHE A 3 -18.52 -9.57 -7.10
CA PHE A 3 -17.11 -9.63 -6.73
C PHE A 3 -16.85 -10.92 -5.94
N LYS A 4 -15.87 -11.69 -6.37
CA LYS A 4 -15.52 -12.98 -5.75
C LYS A 4 -14.84 -12.77 -4.39
N TYR A 5 -13.89 -11.84 -4.35
CA TYR A 5 -13.20 -11.44 -3.12
C TYR A 5 -13.37 -9.94 -2.93
N LYS A 6 -12.80 -9.37 -1.86
CA LYS A 6 -13.08 -7.98 -1.52
C LYS A 6 -12.04 -7.00 -2.04
N ALA A 7 -10.76 -7.36 -1.88
CA ALA A 7 -9.69 -6.38 -2.07
C ALA A 7 -8.37 -7.02 -2.45
N MET A 8 -7.45 -6.20 -2.90
CA MET A 8 -6.02 -6.48 -2.82
C MET A 8 -5.44 -5.53 -1.78
N VAL A 9 -4.52 -6.04 -0.96
CA VAL A 9 -3.81 -5.27 0.05
C VAL A 9 -2.36 -5.14 -0.36
N LEU A 10 -1.85 -3.91 -0.38
CA LEU A 10 -0.43 -3.61 -0.58
C LEU A 10 0.16 -3.17 0.74
N SER A 11 1.20 -3.87 1.21
CA SER A 11 1.89 -3.52 2.45
C SER A 11 3.40 -3.66 2.31
N CYS A 12 4.13 -3.15 3.32
CA CYS A 12 5.58 -3.25 3.35
C CYS A 12 6.02 -4.66 3.77
N ILE A 13 7.23 -5.05 3.36
CA ILE A 13 7.83 -6.31 3.77
C ILE A 13 8.28 -6.33 5.23
N ASP A 14 8.25 -5.20 5.93
CA ASP A 14 8.73 -5.08 7.31
C ASP A 14 7.97 -6.05 8.23
N PRO A 15 8.67 -7.00 8.87
CA PRO A 15 7.99 -8.05 9.65
C PRO A 15 7.29 -7.51 10.90
N ARG A 16 7.70 -6.36 11.42
CA ARG A 16 7.10 -5.78 12.63
C ARG A 16 5.62 -5.49 12.46
N PHE A 17 5.17 -5.23 11.24
CA PHE A 17 3.81 -4.75 10.97
C PHE A 17 2.87 -5.82 10.44
N GLN A 18 3.37 -7.00 10.07
CA GLN A 18 2.51 -8.07 9.54
C GLN A 18 1.41 -8.51 10.51
N PRO A 19 1.71 -8.77 11.79
CA PRO A 19 0.64 -9.13 12.74
C PRO A 19 -0.39 -8.00 12.91
N ILE A 20 0.08 -6.75 12.96
CA ILE A 20 -0.78 -5.58 13.12
C ILE A 20 -1.74 -5.46 11.93
N ILE A 21 -1.21 -5.61 10.72
CA ILE A 21 -2.00 -5.53 9.50
C ILE A 21 -3.01 -6.68 9.44
N PHE A 22 -2.57 -7.90 9.73
CA PHE A 22 -3.45 -9.06 9.72
C PHE A 22 -4.62 -8.89 10.70
N ASN A 23 -4.33 -8.45 11.92
CA ASN A 23 -5.35 -8.22 12.94
C ASN A 23 -6.34 -7.13 12.52
N TYR A 24 -5.82 -6.03 11.93
CA TYR A 24 -6.65 -4.95 11.42
C TYR A 24 -7.61 -5.44 10.35
N LEU A 25 -7.10 -6.18 9.37
CA LEU A 25 -7.90 -6.70 8.26
C LEU A 25 -8.94 -7.72 8.75
N THR A 26 -8.57 -8.53 9.74
CA THR A 26 -9.50 -9.49 10.36
C THR A 26 -10.65 -8.76 11.05
N LYS A 27 -10.37 -7.68 11.80
CA LYS A 27 -11.41 -6.85 12.43
C LYS A 27 -12.32 -6.19 11.39
N LYS A 28 -11.81 -5.90 10.21
CA LYS A 28 -12.59 -5.37 9.08
C LYS A 28 -13.34 -6.46 8.31
N ARG A 29 -13.34 -7.69 8.81
CA ARG A 29 -14.00 -8.84 8.21
C ARG A 29 -13.48 -9.21 6.83
N LEU A 30 -12.16 -9.00 6.63
CA LEU A 30 -11.51 -9.28 5.35
C LEU A 30 -10.68 -10.56 5.35
N LYS A 31 -10.60 -11.28 6.48
CA LYS A 31 -9.83 -12.54 6.54
C LYS A 31 -10.28 -13.49 5.44
N GLY A 32 -9.32 -13.97 4.64
CA GLY A 32 -9.60 -14.87 3.53
C GLY A 32 -10.27 -14.23 2.33
N LYS A 33 -10.42 -12.89 2.32
CA LYS A 33 -11.16 -12.17 1.27
C LYS A 33 -10.31 -11.13 0.55
N TYR A 34 -9.00 -11.18 0.72
CA TYR A 34 -8.10 -10.25 0.02
C TYR A 34 -6.88 -10.97 -0.53
N SER A 35 -6.36 -10.46 -1.65
CA SER A 35 -5.04 -10.81 -2.15
C SER A 35 -4.01 -9.95 -1.42
N LEU A 36 -2.81 -10.48 -1.18
CA LEU A 36 -1.76 -9.71 -0.51
C LEU A 36 -0.55 -9.55 -1.43
N PHE A 37 -0.11 -8.31 -1.58
CA PHE A 37 1.14 -8.00 -2.26
C PHE A 37 2.02 -7.20 -1.30
N THR A 38 3.23 -7.70 -1.05
CA THR A 38 4.19 -7.01 -0.19
C THR A 38 5.42 -6.62 -0.98
N VAL A 39 5.88 -5.40 -0.74
CA VAL A 39 7.10 -4.85 -1.32
C VAL A 39 7.64 -3.81 -0.36
N ALA A 40 8.97 -3.64 -0.32
CA ALA A 40 9.58 -2.64 0.56
C ALA A 40 8.94 -1.26 0.31
N GLY A 41 8.45 -0.64 1.38
CA GLY A 41 7.84 0.67 1.34
C GLY A 41 6.39 0.72 0.90
N ALA A 42 5.77 -0.42 0.59
CA ALA A 42 4.39 -0.45 0.09
C ALA A 42 4.21 0.53 -1.07
N SER A 43 3.40 1.60 -0.93
CA SER A 43 3.19 2.55 -2.03
C SER A 43 4.48 3.25 -2.47
N ILE A 44 5.44 3.43 -1.58
CA ILE A 44 6.74 4.00 -1.94
C ILE A 44 7.46 3.07 -2.91
N GLY A 45 7.46 1.77 -2.63
CA GLY A 45 8.12 0.77 -3.48
C GLY A 45 7.55 0.67 -4.89
N VAL A 46 6.28 1.01 -5.07
CA VAL A 46 5.61 0.88 -6.37
C VAL A 46 5.42 2.22 -7.08
N THR A 47 5.88 3.32 -6.49
CA THR A 47 5.76 4.65 -7.12
C THR A 47 7.06 5.42 -7.22
N ALA A 48 8.02 5.21 -6.30
CA ALA A 48 9.27 5.97 -6.30
C ALA A 48 10.15 5.57 -7.48
N PRO A 49 10.75 6.55 -8.20
CA PRO A 49 11.64 6.23 -9.33
C PRO A 49 12.81 5.32 -8.95
N LYS A 50 13.30 5.43 -7.73
CA LYS A 50 14.41 4.60 -7.24
C LYS A 50 14.07 3.11 -7.27
N PHE A 51 12.80 2.76 -7.14
CA PHE A 51 12.31 1.38 -7.13
C PHE A 51 11.55 1.02 -8.40
N LYS A 52 11.87 1.66 -9.50
CA LYS A 52 11.18 1.48 -10.78
C LYS A 52 11.06 0.02 -11.21
N LYS A 53 12.04 -0.82 -10.87
CA LYS A 53 12.05 -2.25 -11.25
C LYS A 53 10.85 -3.03 -10.68
N TRP A 54 10.24 -2.55 -9.59
CA TRP A 54 9.14 -3.24 -8.92
C TRP A 54 7.77 -2.82 -9.40
N HIS A 55 7.68 -1.69 -10.10
CA HIS A 55 6.40 -1.09 -10.44
C HIS A 55 5.56 -1.98 -11.35
N ARG A 56 6.15 -2.50 -12.40
CA ARG A 56 5.43 -3.32 -13.38
C ARG A 56 4.87 -4.59 -12.74
N THR A 57 5.66 -5.27 -11.92
CA THR A 57 5.22 -6.49 -11.24
C THR A 57 4.01 -6.23 -10.37
N PHE A 58 4.00 -5.12 -9.65
CA PHE A 58 2.85 -4.72 -8.84
C PHE A 58 1.60 -4.54 -9.72
N TRP A 59 1.69 -3.74 -10.79
CA TRP A 59 0.55 -3.47 -11.64
C TRP A 59 0.04 -4.72 -12.37
N ASP A 60 0.94 -5.62 -12.76
CA ASP A 60 0.55 -6.90 -13.35
C ASP A 60 -0.22 -7.76 -12.35
N ASN A 61 0.19 -7.74 -11.07
CA ASN A 61 -0.52 -8.46 -10.02
C ASN A 61 -1.88 -7.85 -9.69
N ILE A 62 -2.00 -6.53 -9.73
CA ILE A 62 -3.29 -5.85 -9.59
C ILE A 62 -4.24 -6.33 -10.68
N GLU A 63 -3.78 -6.31 -11.93
CA GLU A 63 -4.61 -6.72 -13.06
C GLU A 63 -5.03 -8.18 -12.93
N THR A 64 -4.11 -9.05 -12.53
CA THR A 64 -4.39 -10.46 -12.28
C THR A 64 -5.42 -10.65 -11.18
N SER A 65 -5.30 -9.92 -10.08
CA SER A 65 -6.25 -9.98 -8.98
C SER A 65 -7.63 -9.51 -9.40
N ILE A 66 -7.70 -8.46 -10.22
CA ILE A 66 -8.98 -7.98 -10.77
C ILE A 66 -9.62 -9.08 -11.64
N LYS A 67 -8.85 -9.70 -12.51
CA LYS A 67 -9.37 -10.73 -13.43
C LYS A 67 -9.77 -12.02 -12.72
N LEU A 68 -8.92 -12.53 -11.84
CA LEU A 68 -9.15 -13.82 -11.18
C LEU A 68 -10.02 -13.72 -9.94
N HIS A 69 -9.79 -12.69 -9.12
CA HIS A 69 -10.44 -12.57 -7.81
C HIS A 69 -11.63 -11.63 -7.81
N LYS A 70 -11.83 -10.87 -8.90
CA LYS A 70 -12.95 -9.94 -9.02
C LYS A 70 -13.01 -8.95 -7.85
N ILE A 71 -11.85 -8.43 -7.47
CA ILE A 71 -11.74 -7.48 -6.35
C ILE A 71 -12.40 -6.15 -6.71
N ARG A 72 -12.85 -5.41 -5.70
CA ARG A 72 -13.48 -4.11 -5.85
C ARG A 72 -12.62 -2.94 -5.41
N LYS A 73 -11.55 -3.19 -4.65
CA LYS A 73 -10.72 -2.10 -4.13
C LYS A 73 -9.28 -2.53 -3.87
N LEU A 74 -8.41 -1.53 -3.86
CA LEU A 74 -7.03 -1.64 -3.42
C LEU A 74 -6.90 -0.96 -2.06
N ILE A 75 -6.36 -1.67 -1.08
CA ILE A 75 -6.06 -1.15 0.25
C ILE A 75 -4.55 -1.02 0.36
N VAL A 76 -4.06 0.20 0.57
CA VAL A 76 -2.62 0.50 0.65
C VAL A 76 -2.29 0.84 2.11
N ILE A 77 -1.35 0.10 2.71
CA ILE A 77 -0.97 0.29 4.10
C ILE A 77 0.54 0.52 4.18
N ASN A 78 0.92 1.78 4.39
CA ASN A 78 2.31 2.16 4.68
C ASN A 78 2.49 2.21 6.20
N HIS A 79 3.75 2.32 6.66
CA HIS A 79 4.04 2.49 8.08
C HIS A 79 5.15 3.50 8.30
N ARG A 80 5.15 4.14 9.47
CA ARG A 80 6.23 5.01 9.89
C ARG A 80 7.47 4.20 10.22
N ASP A 81 8.62 4.85 10.28
CA ASP A 81 9.93 4.23 10.46
C ASP A 81 10.21 3.19 9.36
N CYS A 82 10.00 3.62 8.13
CA CYS A 82 10.10 2.75 6.95
C CYS A 82 11.48 2.87 6.30
N GLY A 83 12.16 1.73 6.14
CA GLY A 83 13.48 1.69 5.51
C GLY A 83 13.48 2.19 4.06
N ALA A 84 12.44 1.87 3.30
CA ALA A 84 12.33 2.35 1.92
C ALA A 84 12.14 3.86 1.87
N ALA A 85 11.36 4.43 2.81
CA ALA A 85 11.22 5.88 2.93
C ALA A 85 12.57 6.52 3.24
N LYS A 86 13.36 5.92 4.13
CA LYS A 86 14.70 6.42 4.45
C LYS A 86 15.62 6.40 3.23
N ILE A 87 15.57 5.36 2.43
CA ILE A 87 16.34 5.27 1.18
C ILE A 87 15.96 6.40 0.22
N VAL A 88 14.66 6.63 0.03
CA VAL A 88 14.17 7.71 -0.85
C VAL A 88 14.58 9.08 -0.31
N ASN A 89 14.57 9.25 1.02
CA ASN A 89 14.97 10.50 1.66
C ASN A 89 16.44 10.85 1.40
N GLY A 90 17.28 9.85 1.20
CA GLY A 90 18.68 10.03 0.85
C GLY A 90 19.48 10.61 2.00
N LYS A 91 20.28 11.65 1.69
CA LYS A 91 21.20 12.29 2.65
C LYS A 91 20.52 13.33 3.56
N LYS A 92 19.25 13.65 3.30
CA LYS A 92 18.50 14.59 4.12
C LYS A 92 18.23 13.98 5.50
N ASP A 93 17.97 14.82 6.49
CA ASP A 93 17.56 14.36 7.81
C ASP A 93 16.27 13.57 7.71
N PHE A 94 16.27 12.34 8.21
CA PHE A 94 15.08 11.48 8.17
C PHE A 94 14.24 11.72 9.43
N ASN A 95 13.69 12.93 9.53
CA ASN A 95 12.80 13.31 10.62
C ASN A 95 11.34 12.98 10.27
N SER A 96 10.44 13.17 11.24
CA SER A 96 9.02 12.90 11.07
C SER A 96 8.42 13.65 9.89
N LEU A 97 8.76 14.93 9.74
CA LEU A 97 8.21 15.76 8.67
C LEU A 97 8.60 15.21 7.30
N ASN A 98 9.87 14.89 7.11
CA ASN A 98 10.37 14.39 5.83
C ASN A 98 9.81 13.00 5.52
N GLU A 99 9.71 12.13 6.50
CA GLU A 99 9.11 10.82 6.30
C GLU A 99 7.63 10.93 5.90
N ILE A 100 6.86 11.74 6.60
CA ILE A 100 5.43 11.91 6.29
C ILE A 100 5.23 12.47 4.89
N LYS A 101 6.07 13.41 4.46
CA LYS A 101 6.01 13.94 3.09
C LYS A 101 6.21 12.84 2.04
N ILE A 102 7.13 11.91 2.29
CA ILE A 102 7.39 10.79 1.38
C ILE A 102 6.17 9.87 1.29
N HIS A 103 5.55 9.52 2.42
CA HIS A 103 4.33 8.72 2.42
C HIS A 103 3.20 9.43 1.68
N LYS A 104 2.98 10.70 1.99
CA LYS A 104 1.93 11.50 1.36
C LYS A 104 2.11 11.56 -0.15
N SER A 105 3.33 11.80 -0.61
CA SER A 105 3.66 11.83 -2.04
C SER A 105 3.36 10.50 -2.71
N SER A 106 3.77 9.38 -2.10
CA SER A 106 3.53 8.06 -2.66
C SER A 106 2.03 7.71 -2.72
N PHE A 107 1.27 8.08 -1.70
CA PHE A 107 -0.19 7.89 -1.70
C PHE A 107 -0.85 8.68 -2.83
N LYS A 108 -0.45 9.92 -3.03
CA LYS A 108 -0.99 10.75 -4.11
C LYS A 108 -0.71 10.13 -5.47
N LYS A 109 0.51 9.65 -5.68
CA LYS A 109 0.92 9.04 -6.95
C LYS A 109 0.17 7.74 -7.23
N ILE A 110 0.07 6.85 -6.26
CA ILE A 110 -0.59 5.56 -6.47
C ILE A 110 -2.09 5.76 -6.73
N LYS A 111 -2.73 6.68 -6.01
CA LYS A 111 -4.14 7.01 -6.25
C LYS A 111 -4.36 7.52 -7.66
N LYS A 112 -3.51 8.41 -8.13
CA LYS A 112 -3.62 8.98 -9.47
C LYS A 112 -3.53 7.90 -10.55
N VAL A 113 -2.53 7.03 -10.46
CA VAL A 113 -2.34 5.95 -11.44
C VAL A 113 -3.48 4.95 -11.36
N PHE A 114 -3.85 4.54 -10.17
CA PHE A 114 -4.92 3.54 -9.98
C PHE A 114 -6.25 4.03 -10.52
N LYS A 115 -6.65 5.26 -10.19
CA LYS A 115 -7.91 5.84 -10.65
C LYS A 115 -7.95 6.01 -12.16
N LYS A 116 -6.82 6.33 -12.77
CA LYS A 116 -6.73 6.44 -14.22
C LYS A 116 -6.91 5.07 -14.90
N LYS A 117 -6.33 4.01 -14.33
CA LYS A 117 -6.42 2.65 -14.89
C LYS A 117 -7.76 1.98 -14.58
N TYR A 118 -8.32 2.22 -13.41
CA TYR A 118 -9.49 1.50 -12.89
C TYR A 118 -10.47 2.46 -12.24
N SER A 119 -11.11 3.31 -13.06
CA SER A 119 -11.97 4.40 -12.56
C SER A 119 -13.15 3.92 -11.72
N LYS A 120 -13.61 2.69 -11.91
CA LYS A 120 -14.75 2.13 -11.17
C LYS A 120 -14.37 1.44 -9.85
N LEU A 121 -13.09 1.21 -9.63
CA LEU A 121 -12.62 0.56 -8.41
C LEU A 121 -12.23 1.61 -7.38
N LYS A 122 -12.25 1.20 -6.10
CA LYS A 122 -11.91 2.08 -4.98
C LYS A 122 -10.46 1.87 -4.56
N ILE A 123 -9.85 2.91 -4.01
CA ILE A 123 -8.54 2.83 -3.38
C ILE A 123 -8.59 3.54 -2.04
N GLU A 124 -8.05 2.89 -1.02
CA GLU A 124 -7.94 3.42 0.33
C GLU A 124 -6.49 3.40 0.77
N THR A 125 -6.05 4.45 1.44
CA THR A 125 -4.68 4.57 1.92
C THR A 125 -4.66 4.74 3.44
N TYR A 126 -3.75 4.01 4.08
CA TYR A 126 -3.59 3.99 5.53
C TYR A 126 -2.13 4.13 5.90
N LEU A 127 -1.86 4.75 7.04
CA LEU A 127 -0.51 4.86 7.59
C LEU A 127 -0.52 4.32 9.01
N ILE A 128 0.40 3.40 9.30
CA ILE A 128 0.62 2.90 10.65
C ILE A 128 1.58 3.86 11.36
N SER A 129 1.14 4.45 12.46
CA SER A 129 1.92 5.42 13.22
C SER A 129 3.01 4.75 14.05
N LEU A 130 3.88 5.56 14.66
CA LEU A 130 4.96 5.05 15.52
C LEU A 130 4.41 4.28 16.73
N ASN A 131 3.21 4.61 17.20
CA ASN A 131 2.53 3.86 18.25
C ASN A 131 1.72 2.68 17.74
N LYS A 132 1.97 2.27 16.50
CA LYS A 132 1.41 1.05 15.87
C LYS A 132 -0.10 1.08 15.67
N LYS A 133 -0.69 2.27 15.51
CA LYS A 133 -2.10 2.43 15.16
C LYS A 133 -2.26 2.67 13.67
N ILE A 134 -3.21 1.96 13.05
CA ILE A 134 -3.52 2.12 11.63
C ILE A 134 -4.60 3.19 11.48
N LYS A 135 -4.29 4.24 10.74
CA LYS A 135 -5.24 5.33 10.50
C LYS A 135 -5.34 5.61 9.01
N LYS A 136 -6.56 5.93 8.58
CA LYS A 136 -6.78 6.37 7.21
C LYS A 136 -6.00 7.64 6.94
N PHE A 137 -5.37 7.70 5.78
CA PHE A 137 -4.54 8.83 5.38
C PHE A 137 -5.02 9.34 4.03
N ASN A 138 -5.52 10.55 4.03
CA ASN A 138 -6.03 11.19 2.80
C ASN A 138 -4.98 12.05 2.12
#